data_157bba0d6894a74e4295ced41168cec8
#
_entry.id   157bba0d6894a74e4295ced41168cec8
#
_cell.length_a   1.000
_cell.length_b   1.000
_cell.length_c   1.000
_cell.angle_alpha   90.00
_cell.angle_beta   90.00
_cell.angle_gamma   90.00
#
_symmetry.space_group_name_H-M   'P 1'
#
loop_
_entity.id
_entity.type
_entity.pdbx_description
1 polymer ?
#
loop_
_entity_poly.entity_id
_entity_poly.type
_entity_poly.pdbx_seq_one_letter_code
_entity_poly.pdbx_strand_id
1 'polypeptide(L)'
;DNDGKFKEALPKPGEYRLTISSLGKQTVDRRFSVSAAVRTADLDTLYTAESSVVLKGVDVVALKPLVKAEIDKISYSVKDDPDAQTNTALEMLRKVPMVTVDGEDNIQLNGSSSFKVYVNGKPNTLMSNNPKEVLRSLPASSIKSIEVITDPGAKYDAEGVGGILNIVTTDMKMQGYNVSLGTGVTNRDVNAYGYGTVQYGKFTMSVNYSYNHQMPTDSYSTSLRENFTSDDSRYLSTLGTNDTKGNFQFANIQGSYEMDTLNLLTFSLNLFDGKYNTDGSTLTKMEDVQRNPIYSYNMLTDTRMEFGNVGVDVDYQHSFKRKGEYLTVSYKFNNSPNNSETLSDYSDLTDVPFTLTDQYFDKRAHTMEHTGQVDYVNPITDMHYVDAGLKYIFRQNASDSKYYDILGDGTRTENQAMSSDYDQRQSIAAVYADYQLKWKKLGFKAGVRYE
;
A
#
# COMPACT_ATOMS: atom_id res chain seq x y z
N ASP A 1 69.52 8.23 -23.84
CA ASP A 1 70.31 8.97 -22.83
C ASP A 1 69.42 10.08 -22.20
N ASN A 2 69.95 10.80 -21.26
CA ASN A 2 69.17 11.84 -20.54
C ASN A 2 68.85 13.06 -21.45
N ASP A 3 69.49 13.16 -22.63
CA ASP A 3 69.25 14.21 -23.64
C ASP A 3 68.18 13.77 -24.67
N GLY A 4 67.55 12.62 -24.47
CA GLY A 4 66.56 12.09 -25.39
C GLY A 4 67.12 11.48 -26.68
N LYS A 5 68.45 11.27 -26.77
CA LYS A 5 69.10 10.65 -27.90
C LYS A 5 69.11 9.13 -27.72
N PHE A 6 68.79 8.42 -28.79
CA PHE A 6 68.89 6.96 -28.80
C PHE A 6 69.59 6.47 -30.04
N LYS A 7 70.25 5.33 -29.95
CA LYS A 7 70.87 4.61 -31.07
C LYS A 7 70.64 3.15 -30.87
N GLU A 8 70.03 2.50 -31.85
CA GLU A 8 69.68 1.08 -31.78
C GLU A 8 70.26 0.32 -32.95
N ALA A 9 70.80 -0.88 -32.68
CA ALA A 9 71.34 -1.77 -33.70
C ALA A 9 70.22 -2.68 -34.22
N LEU A 10 69.97 -2.64 -35.55
CA LEU A 10 68.94 -3.43 -36.16
C LEU A 10 69.53 -4.77 -36.70
N PRO A 11 68.85 -5.90 -36.53
CA PRO A 11 69.43 -7.25 -36.79
C PRO A 11 69.54 -7.59 -38.28
N LYS A 12 68.71 -6.99 -39.15
CA LYS A 12 68.70 -7.31 -40.64
C LYS A 12 68.28 -6.07 -41.41
N PRO A 13 68.66 -5.98 -42.68
CA PRO A 13 68.00 -5.03 -43.58
C PRO A 13 66.53 -5.33 -43.75
N GLY A 14 65.67 -4.31 -43.78
CA GLY A 14 64.19 -4.45 -43.82
C GLY A 14 63.48 -3.15 -43.55
N GLU A 15 62.14 -3.25 -43.51
CA GLU A 15 61.29 -2.15 -43.10
C GLU A 15 61.05 -2.26 -41.56
N TYR A 16 61.18 -1.13 -40.96
CA TYR A 16 61.00 -1.03 -39.44
C TYR A 16 60.00 0.03 -39.12
N ARG A 17 59.43 -0.12 -37.94
CA ARG A 17 58.52 0.84 -37.33
C ARG A 17 59.07 1.21 -35.96
N LEU A 18 59.32 2.49 -35.75
CA LEU A 18 59.65 3.04 -34.46
C LEU A 18 58.38 3.61 -33.83
N THR A 19 58.05 3.14 -32.62
CA THR A 19 56.95 3.65 -31.81
C THR A 19 57.51 4.25 -30.54
N ILE A 20 57.26 5.55 -30.32
CA ILE A 20 57.66 6.25 -29.12
C ILE A 20 56.38 6.52 -28.31
N SER A 21 56.32 5.97 -27.11
CA SER A 21 55.23 6.21 -26.17
C SER A 21 55.74 6.71 -24.82
N SER A 22 55.09 7.72 -24.29
CA SER A 22 55.38 8.28 -22.97
C SER A 22 54.09 8.68 -22.26
N LEU A 23 54.08 8.63 -20.95
CA LEU A 23 52.89 8.98 -20.16
C LEU A 23 52.52 10.46 -20.37
N GLY A 24 51.28 10.71 -20.75
CA GLY A 24 50.77 12.08 -21.02
C GLY A 24 51.14 12.65 -22.37
N LYS A 25 51.77 11.88 -23.29
CA LYS A 25 52.14 12.31 -24.62
C LYS A 25 51.45 11.45 -25.69
N GLN A 26 51.21 12.04 -26.85
CA GLN A 26 50.72 11.30 -28.00
C GLN A 26 51.81 10.34 -28.52
N THR A 27 51.41 9.11 -28.85
CA THR A 27 52.31 8.11 -29.42
C THR A 27 52.75 8.56 -30.82
N VAL A 28 54.07 8.59 -31.08
CA VAL A 28 54.64 8.89 -32.39
C VAL A 28 55.05 7.59 -33.05
N ASP A 29 54.56 7.34 -34.27
CA ASP A 29 54.88 6.21 -35.11
C ASP A 29 55.65 6.68 -36.35
N ARG A 30 56.86 6.13 -36.58
CA ARG A 30 57.69 6.40 -37.76
C ARG A 30 58.07 5.10 -38.44
N ARG A 31 57.76 4.97 -39.71
CA ARG A 31 58.25 3.87 -40.56
C ARG A 31 59.52 4.31 -41.32
N PHE A 32 60.49 3.43 -41.38
CA PHE A 32 61.73 3.65 -42.14
C PHE A 32 62.28 2.31 -42.63
N SER A 33 63.15 2.35 -43.67
CA SER A 33 63.78 1.15 -44.25
C SER A 33 65.30 1.24 -44.14
N VAL A 34 65.88 0.07 -43.91
CA VAL A 34 67.35 -0.10 -43.89
C VAL A 34 67.72 -1.14 -44.94
N SER A 35 68.65 -0.82 -45.86
CA SER A 35 69.11 -1.73 -46.87
C SER A 35 70.52 -2.19 -46.55
N ALA A 36 70.99 -3.25 -47.27
CA ALA A 36 72.33 -3.74 -47.12
C ALA A 36 73.42 -2.72 -47.59
N ALA A 37 73.04 -1.77 -48.43
CA ALA A 37 73.93 -0.69 -48.93
C ALA A 37 73.88 0.55 -47.98
N VAL A 38 72.74 0.84 -47.34
CA VAL A 38 72.54 1.96 -46.41
C VAL A 38 72.29 1.39 -45.03
N ARG A 39 73.35 1.31 -44.24
CA ARG A 39 73.33 0.63 -42.89
C ARG A 39 72.90 1.50 -41.74
N THR A 40 72.65 2.78 -41.94
CA THR A 40 72.21 3.72 -40.92
C THR A 40 71.02 4.52 -41.40
N ALA A 41 70.03 4.67 -40.63
CA ALA A 41 68.85 5.56 -40.81
C ALA A 41 68.88 6.62 -39.78
N ASP A 42 69.04 7.87 -40.14
CA ASP A 42 68.83 9.00 -39.21
C ASP A 42 67.35 9.38 -39.29
N LEU A 43 66.69 9.40 -38.15
CA LEU A 43 65.27 9.67 -38.06
C LEU A 43 64.97 11.11 -37.59
N ASP A 44 66.04 11.94 -37.52
CA ASP A 44 65.97 13.32 -37.00
C ASP A 44 65.36 13.44 -35.63
N THR A 45 64.91 14.62 -35.27
CA THR A 45 64.25 14.90 -33.97
C THR A 45 62.75 14.64 -34.12
N LEU A 46 62.24 13.69 -33.34
CA LEU A 46 60.85 13.35 -33.27
C LEU A 46 60.17 14.08 -32.07
N TYR A 47 59.19 14.90 -32.38
CA TYR A 47 58.43 15.63 -31.36
C TYR A 47 57.20 14.91 -30.94
N THR A 48 56.95 14.78 -29.64
CA THR A 48 55.73 14.25 -29.08
C THR A 48 54.84 15.42 -28.63
N ALA A 49 53.57 15.42 -29.07
CA ALA A 49 52.58 16.38 -28.58
C ALA A 49 52.01 15.93 -27.24
N GLU A 50 51.50 16.87 -26.43
CA GLU A 50 50.73 16.50 -25.22
C GLU A 50 49.44 15.80 -25.61
N SER A 51 49.16 14.69 -24.95
CA SER A 51 47.88 14.00 -25.05
C SER A 51 46.93 14.66 -24.10
N SER A 52 46.09 15.60 -24.57
CA SER A 52 44.92 16.01 -23.83
C SER A 52 43.89 14.89 -23.94
N VAL A 53 43.98 13.88 -23.06
CA VAL A 53 42.84 13.02 -22.78
C VAL A 53 41.85 13.89 -22.05
N VAL A 54 40.87 14.43 -22.75
CA VAL A 54 39.66 14.93 -22.13
C VAL A 54 39.04 13.71 -21.41
N LEU A 55 39.31 13.57 -20.14
CA LEU A 55 38.54 12.67 -19.26
C LEU A 55 37.09 13.09 -19.46
N LYS A 56 36.28 12.24 -20.07
CA LYS A 56 34.82 12.39 -20.01
C LYS A 56 34.52 12.55 -18.51
N GLY A 57 34.01 13.72 -18.15
CA GLY A 57 33.61 13.97 -16.78
C GLY A 57 32.75 12.78 -16.36
N VAL A 58 33.03 12.20 -15.20
CA VAL A 58 32.13 11.28 -14.55
C VAL A 58 30.90 12.12 -14.25
N ASP A 59 29.83 11.94 -14.98
CA ASP A 59 28.52 12.40 -14.56
C ASP A 59 28.25 11.71 -13.24
N VAL A 60 28.52 12.41 -12.14
CA VAL A 60 28.05 12.01 -10.82
C VAL A 60 26.54 12.23 -10.85
N VAL A 61 25.82 11.25 -11.36
CA VAL A 61 24.37 11.17 -11.17
C VAL A 61 24.18 10.96 -9.68
N ALA A 62 23.96 12.06 -8.95
CA ALA A 62 23.53 11.97 -7.57
C ALA A 62 22.20 11.22 -7.59
N LEU A 63 22.20 9.96 -7.13
CA LEU A 63 20.99 9.20 -6.93
C LEU A 63 20.13 10.02 -5.96
N LYS A 64 18.97 10.41 -6.42
CA LYS A 64 18.00 11.13 -5.61
C LYS A 64 17.61 10.25 -4.43
N PRO A 65 17.72 10.70 -3.18
CA PRO A 65 17.40 9.86 -2.05
C PRO A 65 15.92 9.45 -2.13
N LEU A 66 15.65 8.15 -2.01
CA LEU A 66 14.30 7.61 -2.04
C LEU A 66 13.49 8.00 -0.80
N VAL A 67 14.17 8.26 0.32
CA VAL A 67 13.55 8.65 1.60
C VAL A 67 13.79 10.12 1.85
N LYS A 68 12.74 10.85 2.20
CA LYS A 68 12.80 12.24 2.65
C LYS A 68 12.06 12.38 3.97
N ALA A 69 12.75 12.85 5.01
CA ALA A 69 12.14 13.20 6.29
C ALA A 69 11.68 14.67 6.26
N GLU A 70 10.45 14.91 6.65
CA GLU A 70 9.83 16.22 6.84
C GLU A 70 9.41 16.38 8.32
N ILE A 71 8.84 17.52 8.70
CA ILE A 71 8.55 17.83 10.11
C ILE A 71 7.49 16.88 10.70
N ASP A 72 6.50 16.52 9.90
CA ASP A 72 5.30 15.79 10.30
C ASP A 72 5.19 14.41 9.62
N LYS A 73 6.09 14.10 8.67
CA LYS A 73 6.02 12.89 7.88
C LYS A 73 7.36 12.40 7.35
N ILE A 74 7.41 11.13 7.03
CA ILE A 74 8.48 10.51 6.24
C ILE A 74 7.88 10.13 4.90
N SER A 75 8.52 10.54 3.80
CA SER A 75 8.07 10.28 2.44
C SER A 75 9.05 9.34 1.74
N TYR A 76 8.53 8.27 1.16
CA TYR A 76 9.27 7.32 0.31
C TYR A 76 8.88 7.52 -1.16
N SER A 77 9.85 7.82 -2.03
CA SER A 77 9.60 8.02 -3.46
C SER A 77 9.50 6.68 -4.19
N VAL A 78 8.30 6.18 -4.40
CA VAL A 78 8.06 4.94 -5.16
C VAL A 78 8.38 5.14 -6.63
N LYS A 79 8.05 6.31 -7.18
CA LYS A 79 8.29 6.64 -8.60
C LYS A 79 9.76 6.56 -9.00
N ASP A 80 10.67 6.91 -8.07
CA ASP A 80 12.11 6.94 -8.32
C ASP A 80 12.78 5.58 -7.99
N ASP A 81 12.03 4.59 -7.47
CA ASP A 81 12.52 3.24 -7.17
C ASP A 81 12.35 2.33 -8.41
N PRO A 82 13.44 1.70 -8.89
CA PRO A 82 13.37 0.77 -10.03
C PRO A 82 12.39 -0.40 -9.84
N ASP A 83 12.24 -0.90 -8.62
CA ASP A 83 11.38 -2.04 -8.33
C ASP A 83 9.88 -1.72 -8.44
N ALA A 84 9.51 -0.43 -8.50
CA ALA A 84 8.12 -0.01 -8.72
C ALA A 84 7.54 -0.47 -10.06
N GLN A 85 8.37 -0.86 -11.01
CA GLN A 85 7.93 -1.36 -12.33
C GLN A 85 7.29 -2.76 -12.25
N THR A 86 7.71 -3.57 -11.27
CA THR A 86 7.34 -4.99 -11.18
C THR A 86 6.58 -5.34 -9.91
N ASN A 87 6.65 -4.50 -8.88
CA ASN A 87 6.09 -4.76 -7.58
C ASN A 87 4.67 -4.19 -7.41
N THR A 88 3.96 -4.74 -6.44
CA THR A 88 2.70 -4.19 -5.93
C THR A 88 2.96 -3.09 -4.88
N ALA A 89 1.94 -2.32 -4.55
CA ALA A 89 2.03 -1.34 -3.47
C ALA A 89 2.38 -1.98 -2.12
N LEU A 90 1.86 -3.17 -1.84
CA LEU A 90 2.14 -3.92 -0.62
C LEU A 90 3.62 -4.32 -0.52
N GLU A 91 4.22 -4.77 -1.62
CA GLU A 91 5.64 -5.10 -1.65
C GLU A 91 6.53 -3.87 -1.47
N MET A 92 6.13 -2.73 -2.02
CA MET A 92 6.86 -1.47 -1.82
C MET A 92 6.78 -0.98 -0.38
N LEU A 93 5.71 -1.29 0.38
CA LEU A 93 5.62 -0.93 1.80
C LEU A 93 6.74 -1.52 2.64
N ARG A 94 7.28 -2.69 2.27
CA ARG A 94 8.42 -3.32 2.97
C ARG A 94 9.70 -2.48 2.94
N LYS A 95 9.78 -1.51 2.02
CA LYS A 95 10.89 -0.58 1.88
C LYS A 95 10.65 0.77 2.57
N VAL A 96 9.42 1.03 3.01
CA VAL A 96 9.03 2.31 3.60
C VAL A 96 9.45 2.34 5.06
N PRO A 97 10.23 3.34 5.51
CA PRO A 97 10.58 3.47 6.92
C PRO A 97 9.34 3.57 7.81
N MET A 98 9.41 3.01 9.01
CA MET A 98 8.34 2.95 10.02
C MET A 98 7.13 2.11 9.62
N VAL A 99 7.17 1.41 8.48
CA VAL A 99 6.17 0.41 8.08
C VAL A 99 6.79 -0.98 8.20
N THR A 100 6.08 -1.90 8.82
CA THR A 100 6.44 -3.31 8.88
C THR A 100 5.35 -4.13 8.21
N VAL A 101 5.74 -5.05 7.34
CA VAL A 101 4.85 -6.02 6.70
C VAL A 101 5.39 -7.40 7.02
N ASP A 102 4.65 -8.18 7.80
CA ASP A 102 5.07 -9.51 8.25
C ASP A 102 4.94 -10.59 7.14
N GLY A 103 5.24 -11.83 7.48
CA GLY A 103 5.16 -12.96 6.55
C GLY A 103 3.74 -13.33 6.11
N GLU A 104 2.73 -12.88 6.86
CA GLU A 104 1.31 -13.05 6.56
C GLU A 104 0.72 -11.80 5.86
N ASP A 105 1.58 -10.83 5.51
CA ASP A 105 1.22 -9.55 4.91
C ASP A 105 0.40 -8.61 5.82
N ASN A 106 0.44 -8.81 7.14
CA ASN A 106 -0.15 -7.84 8.05
C ASN A 106 0.73 -6.60 8.12
N ILE A 107 0.09 -5.44 8.05
CA ILE A 107 0.77 -4.14 8.01
C ILE A 107 0.73 -3.51 9.39
N GLN A 108 1.87 -3.03 9.85
CA GLN A 108 1.99 -2.21 11.05
C GLN A 108 2.66 -0.89 10.71
N LEU A 109 2.13 0.18 11.25
CA LEU A 109 2.67 1.53 11.14
C LEU A 109 3.22 1.95 12.49
N ASN A 110 4.51 2.24 12.58
CA ASN A 110 5.19 2.59 13.83
C ASN A 110 4.93 1.57 14.97
N GLY A 111 4.86 0.28 14.63
CA GLY A 111 4.57 -0.81 15.56
C GLY A 111 3.09 -0.96 15.95
N SER A 112 2.19 -0.16 15.38
CA SER A 112 0.74 -0.24 15.61
C SER A 112 0.03 -0.85 14.41
N SER A 113 -0.87 -1.79 14.65
CA SER A 113 -1.81 -2.31 13.64
C SER A 113 -3.03 -1.40 13.45
N SER A 114 -3.23 -0.43 14.35
CA SER A 114 -4.30 0.56 14.26
C SER A 114 -3.78 1.82 13.55
N PHE A 115 -4.03 1.94 12.27
CA PHE A 115 -3.66 3.11 11.45
C PHE A 115 -4.75 3.41 10.43
N LYS A 116 -4.77 4.63 9.92
CA LYS A 116 -5.66 5.02 8.81
C LYS A 116 -4.88 5.10 7.50
N VAL A 117 -5.52 4.71 6.41
CA VAL A 117 -4.95 4.88 5.07
C VAL A 117 -5.61 6.04 4.37
N TYR A 118 -4.79 6.93 3.84
CA TYR A 118 -5.22 8.08 3.05
C TYR A 118 -4.73 7.92 1.61
N VAL A 119 -5.48 8.46 0.68
CA VAL A 119 -5.09 8.56 -0.73
C VAL A 119 -5.12 10.04 -1.11
N ASN A 120 -3.97 10.55 -1.56
CA ASN A 120 -3.80 11.97 -1.91
C ASN A 120 -4.24 12.93 -0.78
N GLY A 121 -3.94 12.55 0.47
CA GLY A 121 -4.27 13.34 1.65
C GLY A 121 -5.72 13.23 2.14
N LYS A 122 -6.53 12.30 1.60
CA LYS A 122 -7.93 12.07 1.96
C LYS A 122 -8.13 10.71 2.59
N PRO A 123 -8.96 10.60 3.65
CA PRO A 123 -9.26 9.31 4.28
C PRO A 123 -9.83 8.34 3.24
N ASN A 124 -9.32 7.12 3.25
CA ASN A 124 -9.86 6.02 2.44
C ASN A 124 -10.29 4.89 3.35
N THR A 125 -11.59 4.77 3.59
CA THR A 125 -12.16 3.78 4.53
C THR A 125 -11.92 2.35 4.06
N LEU A 126 -11.99 2.10 2.74
CA LEU A 126 -11.74 0.79 2.18
C LEU A 126 -10.30 0.33 2.46
N MET A 127 -9.31 1.18 2.15
CA MET A 127 -7.91 0.87 2.41
C MET A 127 -7.59 0.82 3.91
N SER A 128 -8.29 1.60 4.74
CA SER A 128 -8.10 1.55 6.20
C SER A 128 -8.64 0.26 6.81
N ASN A 129 -9.75 -0.26 6.31
CA ASN A 129 -10.37 -1.48 6.82
C ASN A 129 -9.74 -2.76 6.26
N ASN A 130 -9.27 -2.72 5.01
CA ASN A 130 -8.70 -3.87 4.31
C ASN A 130 -7.39 -3.50 3.59
N PRO A 131 -6.37 -2.99 4.30
CA PRO A 131 -5.17 -2.44 3.67
C PRO A 131 -4.38 -3.49 2.89
N LYS A 132 -4.30 -4.71 3.40
CA LYS A 132 -3.57 -5.83 2.81
C LYS A 132 -4.07 -6.14 1.40
N GLU A 133 -5.37 -6.42 1.27
CA GLU A 133 -5.95 -6.89 0.01
C GLU A 133 -5.92 -5.79 -1.07
N VAL A 134 -6.24 -4.56 -0.68
CA VAL A 134 -6.25 -3.43 -1.61
C VAL A 134 -4.83 -3.10 -2.08
N LEU A 135 -3.84 -3.04 -1.17
CA LEU A 135 -2.47 -2.69 -1.53
C LEU A 135 -1.75 -3.80 -2.32
N ARG A 136 -2.16 -5.08 -2.13
CA ARG A 136 -1.70 -6.19 -2.95
C ARG A 136 -2.20 -6.07 -4.41
N SER A 137 -3.42 -5.57 -4.60
CA SER A 137 -4.00 -5.40 -5.94
C SER A 137 -3.52 -4.13 -6.67
N LEU A 138 -2.92 -3.18 -5.95
CA LEU A 138 -2.50 -1.90 -6.51
C LEU A 138 -1.08 -1.98 -7.08
N PRO A 139 -0.86 -1.74 -8.39
CA PRO A 139 0.48 -1.70 -8.97
C PRO A 139 1.30 -0.53 -8.41
N ALA A 140 2.55 -0.79 -8.04
CA ALA A 140 3.42 0.25 -7.49
C ALA A 140 3.72 1.38 -8.50
N SER A 141 3.68 1.10 -9.79
CA SER A 141 3.84 2.10 -10.86
C SER A 141 2.77 3.19 -10.87
N SER A 142 1.60 2.94 -10.23
CA SER A 142 0.53 3.92 -10.05
C SER A 142 0.78 4.87 -8.87
N ILE A 143 1.84 4.63 -8.08
CA ILE A 143 2.15 5.38 -6.87
C ILE A 143 3.34 6.31 -7.13
N LYS A 144 3.20 7.57 -6.73
CA LYS A 144 4.28 8.56 -6.76
C LYS A 144 5.14 8.45 -5.51
N SER A 145 4.51 8.44 -4.34
CA SER A 145 5.17 8.31 -3.05
C SER A 145 4.25 7.70 -2.01
N ILE A 146 4.85 7.10 -1.00
CA ILE A 146 4.17 6.63 0.20
C ILE A 146 4.67 7.51 1.35
N GLU A 147 3.75 8.11 2.08
CA GLU A 147 4.05 9.00 3.19
C GLU A 147 3.55 8.39 4.50
N VAL A 148 4.42 8.35 5.49
CA VAL A 148 4.10 7.96 6.87
C VAL A 148 3.97 9.22 7.69
N ILE A 149 2.75 9.55 8.11
CA ILE A 149 2.44 10.72 8.93
C ILE A 149 2.33 10.23 10.37
N THR A 150 3.33 10.58 11.18
CA THR A 150 3.43 10.17 12.59
C THR A 150 2.82 11.20 13.54
N ASP A 151 2.73 12.45 13.08
CA ASP A 151 2.04 13.54 13.77
C ASP A 151 0.97 14.13 12.84
N PRO A 152 -0.25 13.57 12.87
CA PRO A 152 -1.29 13.94 11.91
C PRO A 152 -1.79 15.38 12.03
N GLY A 153 -1.57 16.08 13.15
CA GLY A 153 -2.04 17.46 13.34
C GLY A 153 -3.56 17.61 13.42
N ALA A 154 -4.05 18.85 13.58
CA ALA A 154 -5.46 19.14 13.84
C ALA A 154 -6.41 18.92 12.63
N LYS A 155 -5.87 18.87 11.42
CA LYS A 155 -6.63 18.57 10.18
C LYS A 155 -7.23 17.16 10.17
N TYR A 156 -6.60 16.23 10.87
CA TYR A 156 -6.97 14.81 10.87
C TYR A 156 -7.86 14.47 12.07
N ASP A 157 -8.68 13.43 11.94
CA ASP A 157 -9.61 13.04 13.00
C ASP A 157 -8.86 12.53 14.24
N ALA A 158 -9.34 12.93 15.42
CA ALA A 158 -8.71 12.63 16.72
C ALA A 158 -8.91 11.18 17.20
N GLU A 159 -9.50 10.29 16.40
CA GLU A 159 -9.77 8.89 16.80
C GLU A 159 -8.46 8.08 16.85
N GLY A 160 -7.85 8.00 18.03
CA GLY A 160 -6.89 7.00 18.58
C GLY A 160 -6.08 6.11 17.63
N VAL A 161 -5.51 6.65 16.54
CA VAL A 161 -4.75 5.87 15.56
C VAL A 161 -3.25 6.07 15.74
N GLY A 162 -2.48 5.00 15.54
CA GLY A 162 -1.01 5.01 15.62
C GLY A 162 -0.31 5.78 14.51
N GLY A 163 -1.06 6.39 13.56
CA GLY A 163 -0.55 7.19 12.46
C GLY A 163 -1.39 7.07 11.20
N ILE A 164 -0.95 7.75 10.15
CA ILE A 164 -1.60 7.74 8.84
C ILE A 164 -0.60 7.29 7.77
N LEU A 165 -1.01 6.34 6.96
CA LEU A 165 -0.32 5.92 5.76
C LEU A 165 -0.97 6.64 4.56
N ASN A 166 -0.30 7.66 4.00
CA ASN A 166 -0.82 8.41 2.86
C ASN A 166 -0.17 7.92 1.56
N ILE A 167 -0.97 7.39 0.66
CA ILE A 167 -0.55 6.94 -0.66
C ILE A 167 -0.79 8.06 -1.65
N VAL A 168 0.29 8.64 -2.16
CA VAL A 168 0.22 9.67 -3.19
C VAL A 168 0.32 8.99 -4.55
N THR A 169 -0.72 9.11 -5.36
CA THR A 169 -0.77 8.55 -6.70
C THR A 169 0.00 9.43 -7.71
N THR A 170 0.43 8.85 -8.81
CA THR A 170 1.13 9.58 -9.87
C THR A 170 0.17 10.50 -10.61
N ASP A 171 0.47 11.82 -10.65
CA ASP A 171 -0.12 12.73 -11.62
C ASP A 171 0.57 12.47 -12.97
N MET A 172 0.02 11.60 -13.78
CA MET A 172 0.56 11.41 -15.13
C MET A 172 0.11 12.57 -16.02
N LYS A 173 0.96 13.59 -16.14
CA LYS A 173 0.81 14.64 -17.15
C LYS A 173 1.24 14.13 -18.53
N MET A 174 0.77 12.97 -18.93
CA MET A 174 1.01 12.43 -20.26
C MET A 174 -0.22 12.69 -21.12
N GLN A 175 -0.05 13.42 -22.21
CA GLN A 175 -1.05 13.45 -23.28
C GLN A 175 -1.04 12.05 -23.94
N GLY A 176 -2.18 11.37 -23.90
CA GLY A 176 -2.29 10.03 -24.47
C GLY A 176 -2.98 9.04 -23.53
N TYR A 177 -2.70 7.78 -23.73
CA TYR A 177 -3.28 6.72 -22.91
C TYR A 177 -2.20 5.69 -22.53
N ASN A 178 -2.43 5.03 -21.43
CA ASN A 178 -1.66 3.88 -20.98
C ASN A 178 -2.65 2.78 -20.53
N VAL A 179 -2.38 1.54 -20.93
CA VAL A 179 -3.17 0.38 -20.53
C VAL A 179 -2.24 -0.73 -20.07
N SER A 180 -2.54 -1.32 -18.95
CA SER A 180 -1.84 -2.47 -18.38
C SER A 180 -2.85 -3.56 -18.08
N LEU A 181 -2.55 -4.78 -18.48
CA LEU A 181 -3.35 -5.97 -18.17
C LEU A 181 -2.44 -7.01 -17.57
N GLY A 182 -2.91 -7.73 -16.56
CA GLY A 182 -2.16 -8.80 -15.96
C GLY A 182 -3.08 -9.90 -15.43
N THR A 183 -2.51 -11.08 -15.32
CA THR A 183 -3.16 -12.26 -14.74
C THR A 183 -2.12 -13.07 -13.99
N GLY A 184 -2.53 -13.71 -12.90
CA GLY A 184 -1.71 -14.59 -12.10
C GLY A 184 -2.48 -15.82 -11.70
N VAL A 185 -1.78 -16.94 -11.62
CA VAL A 185 -2.31 -18.21 -11.13
C VAL A 185 -1.33 -18.79 -10.13
N THR A 186 -1.81 -19.08 -8.93
CA THR A 186 -1.06 -19.76 -7.88
C THR A 186 -1.78 -21.05 -7.50
N ASN A 187 -1.26 -21.80 -6.56
CA ASN A 187 -1.96 -22.96 -5.99
C ASN A 187 -3.09 -22.57 -5.02
N ARG A 188 -3.31 -21.26 -4.77
CA ARG A 188 -4.31 -20.75 -3.83
C ARG A 188 -5.28 -19.76 -4.45
N ASP A 189 -4.89 -19.12 -5.54
CA ASP A 189 -5.71 -18.08 -6.17
C ASP A 189 -5.49 -17.96 -7.68
N VAL A 190 -6.49 -17.41 -8.33
CA VAL A 190 -6.42 -16.91 -9.71
C VAL A 190 -6.80 -15.44 -9.66
N ASN A 191 -5.95 -14.59 -10.21
CA ASN A 191 -6.22 -13.17 -10.27
C ASN A 191 -6.11 -12.62 -11.69
N ALA A 192 -6.86 -11.59 -11.97
CA ALA A 192 -6.78 -10.79 -13.19
C ALA A 192 -6.95 -9.32 -12.84
N TYR A 193 -6.17 -8.45 -13.46
CA TYR A 193 -6.30 -7.02 -13.25
C TYR A 193 -6.12 -6.26 -14.56
N GLY A 194 -6.76 -5.11 -14.63
CA GLY A 194 -6.63 -4.16 -15.71
C GLY A 194 -6.51 -2.75 -15.16
N TYR A 195 -5.56 -1.99 -15.70
CA TYR A 195 -5.39 -0.57 -15.41
C TYR A 195 -5.37 0.18 -16.73
N GLY A 196 -6.08 1.29 -16.78
CA GLY A 196 -6.07 2.21 -17.91
C GLY A 196 -6.04 3.66 -17.43
N THR A 197 -5.27 4.49 -18.10
CA THR A 197 -5.32 5.93 -17.90
C THR A 197 -5.34 6.65 -19.24
N VAL A 198 -6.06 7.74 -19.31
CA VAL A 198 -6.11 8.63 -20.46
C VAL A 198 -6.01 10.06 -19.98
N GLN A 199 -5.20 10.85 -20.67
CA GLN A 199 -5.15 12.30 -20.53
C GLN A 199 -5.36 12.95 -21.89
N TYR A 200 -6.39 13.76 -21.98
CA TYR A 200 -6.70 14.52 -23.17
C TYR A 200 -7.05 15.98 -22.80
N GLY A 201 -6.18 16.91 -23.21
CA GLY A 201 -6.31 18.30 -22.85
C GLY A 201 -6.32 18.55 -21.33
N LYS A 202 -7.43 19.04 -20.83
CA LYS A 202 -7.67 19.35 -19.41
C LYS A 202 -8.28 18.19 -18.61
N PHE A 203 -8.56 17.09 -19.26
CA PHE A 203 -9.21 15.93 -18.65
C PHE A 203 -8.22 14.79 -18.48
N THR A 204 -8.17 14.25 -17.28
CA THR A 204 -7.45 13.01 -16.97
C THR A 204 -8.42 12.02 -16.35
N MET A 205 -8.37 10.77 -16.77
CA MET A 205 -9.16 9.69 -16.19
C MET A 205 -8.30 8.44 -16.06
N SER A 206 -8.42 7.75 -14.95
CA SER A 206 -7.86 6.42 -14.76
C SER A 206 -8.93 5.45 -14.27
N VAL A 207 -8.82 4.21 -14.71
CA VAL A 207 -9.66 3.10 -14.30
C VAL A 207 -8.77 1.95 -13.89
N ASN A 208 -9.03 1.38 -12.73
CA ASN A 208 -8.41 0.17 -12.25
C ASN A 208 -9.51 -0.84 -11.95
N TYR A 209 -9.33 -2.07 -12.39
CA TYR A 209 -10.20 -3.18 -12.03
C TYR A 209 -9.35 -4.40 -11.70
N SER A 210 -9.68 -5.08 -10.61
CA SER A 210 -9.06 -6.35 -10.27
C SER A 210 -10.12 -7.36 -9.82
N TYR A 211 -9.88 -8.60 -10.19
CA TYR A 211 -10.65 -9.76 -9.76
C TYR A 211 -9.68 -10.79 -9.17
N ASN A 212 -10.04 -11.33 -8.03
CA ASN A 212 -9.32 -12.43 -7.39
C ASN A 212 -10.31 -13.52 -7.02
N HIS A 213 -10.01 -14.75 -7.46
CA HIS A 213 -10.71 -15.96 -7.05
C HIS A 213 -9.78 -16.77 -6.15
N GLN A 214 -10.12 -16.85 -4.86
CA GLN A 214 -9.44 -17.70 -3.91
C GLN A 214 -9.99 -19.12 -4.03
N MET A 215 -9.10 -20.05 -4.38
CA MET A 215 -9.42 -21.47 -4.44
C MET A 215 -9.62 -22.02 -3.03
N PRO A 216 -10.36 -23.15 -2.88
CA PRO A 216 -10.50 -23.83 -1.60
C PRO A 216 -9.15 -24.01 -0.92
N THR A 217 -9.07 -23.58 0.33
CA THR A 217 -7.84 -23.61 1.12
C THR A 217 -8.14 -24.14 2.51
N ASP A 218 -7.55 -25.29 2.80
CA ASP A 218 -7.64 -25.91 4.12
C ASP A 218 -6.81 -25.15 5.16
N SER A 219 -7.40 -24.94 6.32
CA SER A 219 -6.71 -24.46 7.51
C SER A 219 -7.02 -25.34 8.71
N TYR A 220 -6.06 -25.48 9.61
CA TYR A 220 -6.15 -26.31 10.81
C TYR A 220 -5.88 -25.44 12.02
N SER A 221 -6.69 -25.62 13.06
CA SER A 221 -6.53 -24.92 14.33
C SER A 221 -6.60 -25.90 15.49
N THR A 222 -5.73 -25.72 16.47
CA THR A 222 -5.77 -26.48 17.75
C THR A 222 -5.77 -25.51 18.90
N SER A 223 -6.61 -25.78 19.91
CA SER A 223 -6.61 -25.03 21.14
C SER A 223 -6.68 -25.99 22.31
N LEU A 224 -5.94 -25.67 23.37
CA LEU A 224 -6.00 -26.36 24.64
C LEU A 224 -6.18 -25.32 25.74
N ARG A 225 -7.27 -25.43 26.49
CA ARG A 225 -7.54 -24.63 27.68
C ARG A 225 -7.41 -25.53 28.90
N GLU A 226 -6.59 -25.15 29.84
CA GLU A 226 -6.41 -25.83 31.12
C GLU A 226 -7.06 -25.04 32.25
N ASN A 227 -7.92 -25.71 33.01
CA ASN A 227 -8.57 -25.16 34.19
C ASN A 227 -7.87 -25.64 35.48
N PHE A 228 -7.08 -24.78 36.11
CA PHE A 228 -6.30 -25.12 37.31
C PHE A 228 -7.15 -25.22 38.60
N THR A 229 -8.44 -24.89 38.54
CA THR A 229 -9.32 -24.89 39.71
C THR A 229 -10.25 -26.11 39.76
N SER A 230 -10.24 -26.97 38.75
CA SER A 230 -11.07 -28.16 38.67
C SER A 230 -10.29 -29.35 38.13
N ASP A 231 -10.26 -30.46 38.83
CA ASP A 231 -9.66 -31.72 38.40
C ASP A 231 -10.62 -32.52 37.51
N ASP A 232 -11.92 -32.41 37.75
CA ASP A 232 -12.97 -33.12 37.01
C ASP A 232 -13.20 -32.53 35.60
N SER A 233 -12.86 -31.25 35.37
CA SER A 233 -13.01 -30.54 34.08
C SER A 233 -11.73 -29.79 33.79
N ARG A 234 -10.63 -30.54 33.67
CA ARG A 234 -9.27 -29.98 33.59
C ARG A 234 -8.92 -29.43 32.22
N TYR A 235 -9.14 -30.20 31.17
CA TYR A 235 -8.66 -29.89 29.84
C TYR A 235 -9.81 -29.79 28.83
N LEU A 236 -9.99 -28.61 28.24
CA LEU A 236 -10.85 -28.40 27.10
C LEU A 236 -9.98 -28.26 25.86
N SER A 237 -10.06 -29.20 24.94
CA SER A 237 -9.34 -29.17 23.68
C SER A 237 -10.30 -28.99 22.50
N THR A 238 -9.87 -28.21 21.52
CA THR A 238 -10.58 -28.08 20.23
C THR A 238 -9.61 -28.39 19.10
N LEU A 239 -10.10 -29.11 18.11
CA LEU A 239 -9.43 -29.36 16.83
C LEU A 239 -10.36 -28.89 15.72
N GLY A 240 -9.98 -27.81 15.04
CA GLY A 240 -10.75 -27.21 13.96
C GLY A 240 -10.10 -27.46 12.61
N THR A 241 -10.93 -27.68 11.60
CA THR A 241 -10.57 -27.71 10.19
C THR A 241 -11.53 -26.78 9.45
N ASN A 242 -11.02 -25.93 8.54
CA ASN A 242 -11.85 -25.08 7.71
C ASN A 242 -11.36 -25.15 6.26
N ASP A 243 -12.29 -25.24 5.34
CA ASP A 243 -12.08 -25.04 3.90
C ASP A 243 -12.72 -23.70 3.51
N THR A 244 -11.92 -22.77 3.01
CA THR A 244 -12.35 -21.42 2.67
C THR A 244 -12.10 -21.13 1.21
N LYS A 245 -13.12 -20.66 0.50
CA LYS A 245 -13.06 -20.16 -0.87
C LYS A 245 -13.72 -18.80 -0.98
N GLY A 246 -13.29 -17.98 -1.93
CA GLY A 246 -13.83 -16.64 -2.04
C GLY A 246 -13.62 -15.97 -3.38
N ASN A 247 -14.36 -14.88 -3.59
CA ASN A 247 -14.23 -14.03 -4.76
C ASN A 247 -14.14 -12.57 -4.30
N PHE A 248 -13.23 -11.82 -4.90
CA PHE A 248 -13.03 -10.42 -4.59
C PHE A 248 -12.95 -9.63 -5.88
N GLN A 249 -13.65 -8.51 -5.90
CA GLN A 249 -13.62 -7.58 -7.01
C GLN A 249 -13.37 -6.17 -6.46
N PHE A 250 -12.48 -5.47 -7.12
CA PHE A 250 -12.20 -4.08 -6.83
C PHE A 250 -12.25 -3.29 -8.14
N ALA A 251 -12.96 -2.18 -8.13
CA ALA A 251 -12.91 -1.20 -9.20
C ALA A 251 -12.69 0.20 -8.63
N ASN A 252 -11.78 0.93 -9.24
CA ASN A 252 -11.54 2.33 -8.94
C ASN A 252 -11.55 3.14 -10.23
N ILE A 253 -12.34 4.20 -10.25
CA ILE A 253 -12.39 5.17 -11.33
C ILE A 253 -12.03 6.52 -10.72
N GLN A 254 -11.01 7.16 -11.25
CA GLN A 254 -10.59 8.49 -10.82
C GLN A 254 -10.53 9.40 -12.03
N GLY A 255 -10.88 10.67 -11.83
CA GLY A 255 -10.77 11.66 -12.87
C GLY A 255 -10.47 13.05 -12.32
N SER A 256 -9.89 13.87 -13.16
CA SER A 256 -9.67 15.28 -12.89
C SER A 256 -9.96 16.12 -14.11
N TYR A 257 -10.51 17.30 -13.88
CA TYR A 257 -10.77 18.29 -14.90
C TYR A 257 -10.19 19.64 -14.50
N GLU A 258 -9.14 20.07 -15.21
CA GLU A 258 -8.54 21.39 -15.04
C GLU A 258 -9.41 22.42 -15.77
N MET A 259 -10.41 23.03 -15.09
CA MET A 259 -11.28 24.04 -15.70
C MET A 259 -10.44 25.18 -16.25
N ASP A 260 -9.46 25.65 -15.48
CA ASP A 260 -8.43 26.60 -15.83
C ASP A 260 -7.18 26.39 -14.96
N THR A 261 -6.21 27.32 -15.03
CA THR A 261 -4.94 27.22 -14.27
C THR A 261 -5.10 27.34 -12.75
N LEU A 262 -6.26 27.81 -12.27
CA LEU A 262 -6.54 28.02 -10.85
C LEU A 262 -7.61 27.07 -10.31
N ASN A 263 -8.39 26.44 -11.17
CA ASN A 263 -9.58 25.67 -10.79
C ASN A 263 -9.44 24.21 -11.24
N LEU A 264 -9.44 23.30 -10.27
CA LEU A 264 -9.35 21.86 -10.46
C LEU A 264 -10.57 21.18 -9.84
N LEU A 265 -11.25 20.33 -10.60
CA LEU A 265 -12.26 19.41 -10.12
C LEU A 265 -11.69 18.00 -10.16
N THR A 266 -11.79 17.24 -9.06
CA THR A 266 -11.44 15.83 -9.03
C THR A 266 -12.62 15.00 -8.57
N PHE A 267 -12.72 13.78 -9.06
CA PHE A 267 -13.70 12.81 -8.59
C PHE A 267 -13.08 11.42 -8.49
N SER A 268 -13.58 10.62 -7.57
CA SER A 268 -13.28 9.20 -7.54
C SER A 268 -14.51 8.37 -7.18
N LEU A 269 -14.57 7.17 -7.75
CA LEU A 269 -15.52 6.12 -7.44
C LEU A 269 -14.72 4.87 -7.06
N ASN A 270 -14.96 4.36 -5.86
CA ASN A 270 -14.33 3.15 -5.34
C ASN A 270 -15.42 2.11 -5.13
N LEU A 271 -15.27 0.95 -5.73
CA LEU A 271 -16.17 -0.17 -5.60
C LEU A 271 -15.39 -1.39 -5.14
N PHE A 272 -15.88 -2.06 -4.13
CA PHE A 272 -15.36 -3.32 -3.65
C PHE A 272 -16.50 -4.28 -3.36
N ASP A 273 -16.36 -5.54 -3.77
CA ASP A 273 -17.26 -6.64 -3.47
C ASP A 273 -16.44 -7.87 -3.12
N GLY A 274 -16.71 -8.46 -1.98
CA GLY A 274 -16.03 -9.64 -1.48
C GLY A 274 -17.03 -10.67 -0.94
N LYS A 275 -16.78 -11.94 -1.27
CA LYS A 275 -17.57 -13.06 -0.79
C LYS A 275 -16.67 -14.18 -0.34
N TYR A 276 -16.93 -14.71 0.86
CA TYR A 276 -16.31 -15.93 1.39
C TYR A 276 -17.36 -16.98 1.66
N ASN A 277 -17.03 -18.22 1.33
CA ASN A 277 -17.72 -19.40 1.86
C ASN A 277 -16.69 -20.21 2.65
N THR A 278 -17.02 -20.55 3.88
CA THR A 278 -16.16 -21.35 4.76
C THR A 278 -16.96 -22.52 5.31
N ASP A 279 -16.53 -23.73 4.96
CA ASP A 279 -17.03 -24.97 5.53
C ASP A 279 -16.06 -25.37 6.66
N GLY A 280 -16.56 -25.48 7.88
CA GLY A 280 -15.79 -25.75 9.08
C GLY A 280 -16.24 -27.01 9.82
N SER A 281 -15.30 -27.67 10.50
CA SER A 281 -15.57 -28.74 11.45
C SER A 281 -14.72 -28.54 12.70
N THR A 282 -15.32 -28.51 13.87
CA THR A 282 -14.61 -28.33 15.12
C THR A 282 -14.98 -29.43 16.13
N LEU A 283 -14.03 -30.34 16.40
CA LEU A 283 -14.15 -31.33 17.44
C LEU A 283 -13.77 -30.69 18.79
N THR A 284 -14.69 -30.72 19.73
CA THR A 284 -14.50 -30.28 21.13
C THR A 284 -14.47 -31.48 22.06
N LYS A 285 -13.48 -31.52 22.95
CA LYS A 285 -13.33 -32.58 23.97
C LYS A 285 -13.02 -31.95 25.32
N MET A 286 -13.73 -32.44 26.35
CA MET A 286 -13.44 -32.16 27.76
C MET A 286 -12.85 -33.41 28.40
N GLU A 287 -11.78 -33.24 29.15
CA GLU A 287 -11.06 -34.31 29.86
C GLU A 287 -10.79 -33.90 31.31
N ASP A 288 -10.74 -34.91 32.20
CA ASP A 288 -10.32 -34.75 33.60
C ASP A 288 -8.79 -34.55 33.73
N VAL A 289 -8.27 -34.46 34.95
CA VAL A 289 -6.84 -34.32 35.25
C VAL A 289 -6.02 -35.54 34.82
N GLN A 290 -6.61 -36.74 34.72
CA GLN A 290 -5.97 -37.99 34.25
C GLN A 290 -6.11 -38.16 32.73
N ARG A 291 -6.70 -37.22 32.01
CA ARG A 291 -6.99 -37.29 30.56
C ARG A 291 -8.09 -38.27 30.19
N ASN A 292 -8.94 -38.68 31.13
CA ASN A 292 -10.14 -39.43 30.79
C ASN A 292 -11.18 -38.51 30.12
N PRO A 293 -11.82 -38.94 29.04
CA PRO A 293 -12.84 -38.13 28.37
C PRO A 293 -14.09 -37.99 29.25
N ILE A 294 -14.60 -36.76 29.37
CA ILE A 294 -15.83 -36.45 30.07
C ILE A 294 -16.97 -36.27 29.10
N TYR A 295 -16.76 -35.46 28.07
CA TYR A 295 -17.68 -35.31 26.95
C TYR A 295 -16.95 -34.89 25.69
N SER A 296 -17.58 -35.14 24.56
CA SER A 296 -17.15 -34.59 23.26
C SER A 296 -18.34 -34.33 22.33
N TYR A 297 -18.13 -33.43 21.40
CA TYR A 297 -19.04 -33.17 20.29
C TYR A 297 -18.29 -32.56 19.11
N ASN A 298 -18.86 -32.72 17.93
CA ASN A 298 -18.42 -32.07 16.71
C ASN A 298 -19.41 -30.96 16.34
N MET A 299 -18.90 -29.79 15.93
CA MET A 299 -19.68 -28.69 15.40
C MET A 299 -19.28 -28.48 13.94
N LEU A 300 -20.23 -28.65 13.02
CA LEU A 300 -20.08 -28.34 11.62
C LEU A 300 -20.62 -26.93 11.36
N THR A 301 -19.90 -26.15 10.57
CA THR A 301 -20.30 -24.77 10.23
C THR A 301 -20.25 -24.57 8.71
N ASP A 302 -21.31 -23.99 8.14
CA ASP A 302 -21.35 -23.42 6.79
C ASP A 302 -21.52 -21.91 6.96
N THR A 303 -20.47 -21.14 6.68
CA THR A 303 -20.46 -19.69 6.83
C THR A 303 -20.34 -19.02 5.46
N ARG A 304 -21.24 -18.08 5.19
CA ARG A 304 -21.22 -17.21 4.03
C ARG A 304 -21.07 -15.78 4.49
N MET A 305 -20.04 -15.10 3.99
CA MET A 305 -19.81 -13.69 4.25
C MET A 305 -19.84 -12.91 2.94
N GLU A 306 -20.58 -11.82 2.94
CA GLU A 306 -20.62 -10.84 1.86
C GLU A 306 -20.29 -9.46 2.44
N PHE A 307 -19.28 -8.82 1.90
CA PHE A 307 -18.88 -7.49 2.35
C PHE A 307 -18.44 -6.65 1.17
N GLY A 308 -18.60 -5.36 1.29
CA GLY A 308 -18.30 -4.49 0.17
C GLY A 308 -18.06 -3.06 0.59
N ASN A 309 -17.85 -2.23 -0.42
CA ASN A 309 -17.75 -0.80 -0.26
C ASN A 309 -18.16 -0.08 -1.54
N VAL A 310 -18.91 0.98 -1.39
CA VAL A 310 -19.16 1.99 -2.42
C VAL A 310 -18.72 3.32 -1.86
N GLY A 311 -17.65 3.89 -2.43
CA GLY A 311 -17.11 5.19 -2.06
C GLY A 311 -17.15 6.18 -3.23
N VAL A 312 -17.61 7.38 -2.98
CA VAL A 312 -17.63 8.48 -3.95
C VAL A 312 -16.96 9.69 -3.30
N ASP A 313 -15.93 10.24 -3.96
CA ASP A 313 -15.28 11.46 -3.53
C ASP A 313 -15.37 12.50 -4.65
N VAL A 314 -15.68 13.75 -4.30
CA VAL A 314 -15.67 14.89 -5.21
C VAL A 314 -14.99 16.06 -4.52
N ASP A 315 -13.96 16.63 -5.16
CA ASP A 315 -13.28 17.79 -4.64
C ASP A 315 -13.17 18.89 -5.69
N TYR A 316 -13.37 20.08 -5.22
CA TYR A 316 -13.09 21.29 -5.96
C TYR A 316 -11.99 22.09 -5.27
N GLN A 317 -10.90 22.36 -5.97
CA GLN A 317 -9.79 23.17 -5.49
C GLN A 317 -9.68 24.46 -6.30
N HIS A 318 -9.67 25.59 -5.59
CA HIS A 318 -9.35 26.89 -6.14
C HIS A 318 -7.99 27.35 -5.63
N SER A 319 -7.03 27.55 -6.53
CA SER A 319 -5.70 28.10 -6.23
C SER A 319 -5.71 29.61 -6.40
N PHE A 320 -5.18 30.34 -5.43
CA PHE A 320 -5.05 31.78 -5.48
C PHE A 320 -3.79 32.22 -6.20
N LYS A 321 -3.60 33.52 -6.39
CA LYS A 321 -2.41 34.09 -7.05
C LYS A 321 -1.12 33.82 -6.29
N ARG A 322 -1.17 33.71 -4.95
CA ARG A 322 -0.02 33.39 -4.13
C ARG A 322 0.31 31.91 -4.28
N LYS A 323 1.55 31.60 -4.61
CA LYS A 323 2.00 30.21 -4.78
C LYS A 323 1.79 29.40 -3.50
N GLY A 324 1.06 28.29 -3.60
CA GLY A 324 0.77 27.40 -2.48
C GLY A 324 -0.45 27.81 -1.64
N GLU A 325 -1.15 28.91 -1.99
CA GLU A 325 -2.41 29.29 -1.38
C GLU A 325 -3.56 28.66 -2.16
N TYR A 326 -4.43 27.93 -1.47
CA TYR A 326 -5.59 27.28 -2.09
C TYR A 326 -6.72 27.04 -1.10
N LEU A 327 -7.93 26.95 -1.62
CA LEU A 327 -9.15 26.52 -0.96
C LEU A 327 -9.62 25.21 -1.59
N THR A 328 -9.91 24.21 -0.76
CA THR A 328 -10.51 22.94 -1.22
C THR A 328 -11.87 22.76 -0.58
N VAL A 329 -12.87 22.41 -1.38
CA VAL A 329 -14.19 21.97 -0.93
C VAL A 329 -14.34 20.51 -1.32
N SER A 330 -14.60 19.67 -0.34
CA SER A 330 -14.64 18.21 -0.49
C SER A 330 -15.97 17.65 -0.03
N TYR A 331 -16.49 16.70 -0.78
CA TYR A 331 -17.58 15.84 -0.36
C TYR A 331 -17.19 14.37 -0.56
N LYS A 332 -17.45 13.57 0.47
CA LYS A 332 -17.21 12.13 0.45
C LYS A 332 -18.45 11.38 0.91
N PHE A 333 -18.80 10.35 0.18
CA PHE A 333 -19.79 9.34 0.56
C PHE A 333 -19.11 7.98 0.64
N ASN A 334 -19.47 7.21 1.64
CA ASN A 334 -19.01 5.83 1.79
C ASN A 334 -20.16 4.97 2.34
N ASN A 335 -20.35 3.79 1.77
CA ASN A 335 -21.26 2.76 2.28
C ASN A 335 -20.58 1.40 2.24
N SER A 336 -20.51 0.74 3.40
CA SER A 336 -19.80 -0.52 3.58
C SER A 336 -20.74 -1.57 4.19
N PRO A 337 -21.45 -2.36 3.38
CA PRO A 337 -22.20 -3.54 3.85
C PRO A 337 -21.26 -4.62 4.36
N ASN A 338 -21.72 -5.37 5.37
CA ASN A 338 -21.04 -6.53 5.94
C ASN A 338 -22.07 -7.52 6.44
N ASN A 339 -22.41 -8.51 5.62
CA ASN A 339 -23.42 -9.51 5.87
C ASN A 339 -22.75 -10.85 6.16
N SER A 340 -23.34 -11.64 7.04
CA SER A 340 -22.86 -12.98 7.35
C SER A 340 -24.04 -13.90 7.66
N GLU A 341 -24.03 -15.07 7.06
CA GLU A 341 -24.93 -16.17 7.36
C GLU A 341 -24.11 -17.35 7.85
N THR A 342 -24.50 -17.98 8.96
CA THR A 342 -23.79 -19.16 9.48
C THR A 342 -24.82 -20.20 9.90
N LEU A 343 -24.68 -21.39 9.37
CA LEU A 343 -25.36 -22.60 9.86
C LEU A 343 -24.39 -23.35 10.76
N SER A 344 -24.83 -23.74 11.95
CA SER A 344 -24.04 -24.54 12.91
C SER A 344 -24.84 -25.75 13.28
N ASP A 345 -24.31 -26.93 12.95
CA ASP A 345 -24.91 -28.23 13.23
C ASP A 345 -24.03 -28.99 14.23
N TYR A 346 -24.62 -29.58 15.25
CA TYR A 346 -23.90 -30.36 16.26
C TYR A 346 -24.09 -31.85 16.01
N SER A 347 -22.98 -32.60 16.02
CA SER A 347 -22.96 -34.04 15.79
C SER A 347 -22.01 -34.77 16.71
N ASP A 348 -22.03 -36.10 16.69
CA ASP A 348 -21.12 -36.98 17.46
C ASP A 348 -21.08 -36.67 18.95
N LEU A 349 -22.27 -36.36 19.52
CA LEU A 349 -22.40 -36.01 20.93
C LEU A 349 -22.14 -37.24 21.81
N THR A 350 -21.17 -37.15 22.70
CA THR A 350 -20.82 -38.19 23.68
C THR A 350 -20.83 -37.56 25.07
N ASP A 351 -21.71 -38.05 25.94
CA ASP A 351 -21.84 -37.65 27.36
C ASP A 351 -21.91 -36.13 27.60
N VAL A 352 -22.49 -35.37 26.65
CA VAL A 352 -22.61 -33.92 26.74
C VAL A 352 -23.60 -33.54 27.83
N PRO A 353 -23.20 -32.82 28.94
CA PRO A 353 -24.05 -32.55 30.09
C PRO A 353 -25.03 -31.36 29.92
N PHE A 354 -25.06 -30.76 28.75
CA PHE A 354 -25.90 -29.61 28.39
C PHE A 354 -26.57 -29.82 27.04
N THR A 355 -27.64 -29.09 26.76
CA THR A 355 -28.31 -29.15 25.45
C THR A 355 -27.58 -28.33 24.42
N LEU A 356 -27.25 -28.95 23.31
CA LEU A 356 -26.78 -28.29 22.09
C LEU A 356 -27.92 -28.29 21.09
N THR A 357 -28.20 -27.14 20.51
CA THR A 357 -29.25 -26.95 19.49
C THR A 357 -28.58 -26.40 18.25
N ASP A 358 -28.89 -26.97 17.09
CA ASP A 358 -28.42 -26.45 15.83
C ASP A 358 -28.93 -25.02 15.63
N GLN A 359 -28.09 -24.18 15.04
CA GLN A 359 -28.36 -22.75 14.95
C GLN A 359 -28.16 -22.20 13.56
N TYR A 360 -28.99 -21.26 13.19
CA TYR A 360 -28.78 -20.42 12.03
C TYR A 360 -28.64 -18.95 12.47
N PHE A 361 -27.57 -18.34 12.03
CA PHE A 361 -27.26 -16.93 12.31
C PHE A 361 -27.33 -16.14 11.00
N ASP A 362 -28.09 -15.04 10.97
CA ASP A 362 -28.16 -14.07 9.87
C ASP A 362 -27.85 -12.68 10.39
N LYS A 363 -26.78 -12.08 9.88
CA LYS A 363 -26.37 -10.72 10.20
C LYS A 363 -26.41 -9.89 8.92
N ARG A 364 -27.12 -8.76 9.00
CA ARG A 364 -27.15 -7.72 7.98
C ARG A 364 -26.62 -6.42 8.61
N ALA A 365 -25.44 -5.98 8.21
CA ALA A 365 -24.82 -4.79 8.78
C ALA A 365 -24.31 -3.85 7.69
N HIS A 366 -24.32 -2.56 7.98
CA HIS A 366 -23.68 -1.57 7.11
C HIS A 366 -23.20 -0.37 7.92
N THR A 367 -22.16 0.28 7.42
CA THR A 367 -21.72 1.60 7.84
C THR A 367 -21.87 2.55 6.67
N MET A 368 -22.63 3.62 6.87
CA MET A 368 -22.79 4.70 5.88
C MET A 368 -22.22 5.99 6.45
N GLU A 369 -21.43 6.70 5.65
CA GLU A 369 -20.82 7.96 6.06
C GLU A 369 -20.90 9.01 4.94
N HIS A 370 -21.29 10.23 5.32
CA HIS A 370 -21.22 11.42 4.50
C HIS A 370 -20.27 12.41 5.18
N THR A 371 -19.27 12.88 4.47
CA THR A 371 -18.32 13.88 4.96
C THR A 371 -18.31 15.09 4.03
N GLY A 372 -18.57 16.26 4.57
CA GLY A 372 -18.34 17.55 3.93
C GLY A 372 -17.17 18.26 4.57
N GLN A 373 -16.23 18.80 3.79
CA GLN A 373 -15.03 19.46 4.32
C GLN A 373 -14.67 20.68 3.48
N VAL A 374 -14.17 21.72 4.15
CA VAL A 374 -13.60 22.91 3.53
C VAL A 374 -12.26 23.19 4.17
N ASP A 375 -11.20 23.21 3.36
CA ASP A 375 -9.81 23.45 3.78
C ASP A 375 -9.26 24.70 3.11
N TYR A 376 -8.62 25.57 3.88
CA TYR A 376 -7.91 26.74 3.37
C TYR A 376 -6.45 26.68 3.81
N VAL A 377 -5.55 26.74 2.85
CA VAL A 377 -4.09 26.71 3.05
C VAL A 377 -3.52 28.06 2.64
N ASN A 378 -2.78 28.70 3.53
CA ASN A 378 -2.18 30.00 3.28
C ASN A 378 -0.69 30.03 3.69
N PRO A 379 0.24 29.99 2.74
CA PRO A 379 1.66 30.29 2.99
C PRO A 379 1.83 31.82 3.13
N ILE A 380 1.68 32.34 4.36
CA ILE A 380 1.76 33.78 4.65
C ILE A 380 3.13 34.32 4.18
N THR A 381 4.20 33.56 4.44
CA THR A 381 5.56 33.80 3.94
C THR A 381 6.24 32.46 3.70
N ASP A 382 7.48 32.45 3.19
CA ASP A 382 8.30 31.23 3.04
C ASP A 382 8.58 30.51 4.37
N MET A 383 8.41 31.20 5.49
CA MET A 383 8.63 30.67 6.84
C MET A 383 7.32 30.36 7.58
N HIS A 384 6.22 31.02 7.26
CA HIS A 384 4.97 30.98 8.02
C HIS A 384 3.85 30.39 7.18
N TYR A 385 3.25 29.29 7.64
CA TYR A 385 2.13 28.62 7.00
C TYR A 385 0.97 28.51 7.99
N VAL A 386 -0.24 28.73 7.49
CA VAL A 386 -1.49 28.53 8.22
C VAL A 386 -2.40 27.65 7.39
N ASP A 387 -2.91 26.61 8.00
CA ASP A 387 -3.96 25.76 7.45
C ASP A 387 -5.16 25.84 8.38
N ALA A 388 -6.38 26.02 7.85
CA ALA A 388 -7.59 26.05 8.64
C ALA A 388 -8.73 25.36 7.88
N GLY A 389 -9.66 24.76 8.60
CA GLY A 389 -10.76 24.06 7.96
C GLY A 389 -11.97 23.83 8.83
N LEU A 390 -13.03 23.41 8.15
CA LEU A 390 -14.30 23.00 8.72
C LEU A 390 -14.60 21.61 8.19
N LYS A 391 -15.13 20.72 9.06
CA LYS A 391 -15.53 19.37 8.68
C LYS A 391 -16.86 19.02 9.33
N TYR A 392 -17.72 18.37 8.57
CA TYR A 392 -18.94 17.77 9.09
C TYR A 392 -19.04 16.33 8.62
N ILE A 393 -19.28 15.42 9.56
CA ILE A 393 -19.46 13.99 9.31
C ILE A 393 -20.85 13.60 9.80
N PHE A 394 -21.60 12.93 8.94
CA PHE A 394 -22.78 12.17 9.32
C PHE A 394 -22.47 10.69 9.09
N ARG A 395 -22.57 9.89 10.17
CA ARG A 395 -22.30 8.47 10.15
C ARG A 395 -23.50 7.70 10.68
N GLN A 396 -23.85 6.61 10.02
CA GLN A 396 -24.80 5.63 10.50
C GLN A 396 -24.15 4.26 10.50
N ASN A 397 -24.23 3.57 11.64
CA ASN A 397 -23.85 2.17 11.79
C ASN A 397 -25.11 1.39 12.16
N ALA A 398 -25.52 0.45 11.31
CA ALA A 398 -26.66 -0.40 11.55
C ALA A 398 -26.29 -1.87 11.45
N SER A 399 -26.86 -2.70 12.31
CA SER A 399 -26.68 -4.14 12.33
C SER A 399 -27.95 -4.82 12.82
N ASP A 400 -28.59 -5.59 11.98
CA ASP A 400 -29.64 -6.54 12.33
C ASP A 400 -28.99 -7.93 12.40
N SER A 401 -28.95 -8.53 13.59
CA SER A 401 -28.32 -9.82 13.88
C SER A 401 -29.34 -10.75 14.47
N LYS A 402 -29.73 -11.80 13.74
CA LYS A 402 -30.78 -12.74 14.13
C LYS A 402 -30.20 -14.13 14.30
N TYR A 403 -30.46 -14.70 15.46
CA TYR A 403 -30.20 -16.10 15.77
C TYR A 403 -31.49 -16.89 15.74
N TYR A 404 -31.43 -18.06 15.14
CA TYR A 404 -32.53 -19.02 15.08
C TYR A 404 -32.06 -20.35 15.62
N ASP A 405 -32.76 -20.91 16.59
CA ASP A 405 -32.61 -22.29 17.00
C ASP A 405 -33.35 -23.19 15.98
N ILE A 406 -32.69 -24.25 15.54
CA ILE A 406 -33.25 -25.22 14.58
C ILE A 406 -33.76 -26.42 15.37
N LEU A 407 -35.07 -26.63 15.31
CA LEU A 407 -35.70 -27.74 16.00
C LEU A 407 -35.48 -29.04 15.25
N GLY A 408 -35.69 -30.19 15.91
CA GLY A 408 -35.50 -31.52 15.32
C GLY A 408 -36.40 -31.85 14.07
N ASP A 409 -37.43 -31.04 13.80
CA ASP A 409 -38.26 -31.07 12.59
C ASP A 409 -37.74 -30.11 11.49
N GLY A 410 -36.62 -29.43 11.72
CA GLY A 410 -36.05 -28.43 10.82
C GLY A 410 -36.67 -27.04 10.89
N THR A 411 -37.63 -26.82 11.81
CA THR A 411 -38.27 -25.51 11.99
C THR A 411 -37.28 -24.54 12.64
N ARG A 412 -37.14 -23.33 12.10
CA ARG A 412 -36.34 -22.25 12.66
C ARG A 412 -37.16 -21.37 13.59
N THR A 413 -36.74 -21.22 14.85
CA THR A 413 -37.39 -20.36 15.82
C THR A 413 -36.42 -19.28 16.24
N GLU A 414 -36.79 -18.01 16.13
CA GLU A 414 -35.92 -16.91 16.50
C GLU A 414 -35.59 -16.92 17.99
N ASN A 415 -34.31 -16.91 18.31
CA ASN A 415 -33.78 -16.78 19.67
C ASN A 415 -33.59 -15.31 20.00
N GLN A 416 -34.64 -14.69 20.59
CA GLN A 416 -34.66 -13.26 20.92
C GLN A 416 -33.58 -12.87 21.91
N ALA A 417 -33.13 -13.79 22.79
CA ALA A 417 -32.09 -13.51 23.75
C ALA A 417 -30.69 -13.31 23.13
N MET A 418 -30.47 -13.92 21.99
CA MET A 418 -29.21 -13.82 21.24
C MET A 418 -29.33 -12.83 20.07
N SER A 419 -30.52 -12.51 19.61
CA SER A 419 -30.77 -11.57 18.52
C SER A 419 -30.62 -10.12 18.97
N SER A 420 -30.14 -9.26 18.08
CA SER A 420 -29.98 -7.83 18.38
C SER A 420 -30.22 -7.00 17.12
N ASP A 421 -30.85 -5.84 17.31
CA ASP A 421 -31.00 -4.79 16.31
C ASP A 421 -30.31 -3.53 16.84
N TYR A 422 -29.41 -2.97 16.03
CA TYR A 422 -28.58 -1.84 16.40
C TYR A 422 -28.59 -0.79 15.30
N ASP A 423 -28.96 0.43 15.60
CA ASP A 423 -28.88 1.61 14.73
C ASP A 423 -28.27 2.78 15.51
N GLN A 424 -27.06 3.15 15.18
CA GLN A 424 -26.36 4.28 15.74
C GLN A 424 -26.16 5.36 14.68
N ARG A 425 -26.57 6.58 15.02
CA ARG A 425 -26.36 7.75 14.18
C ARG A 425 -25.48 8.76 14.91
N GLN A 426 -24.50 9.30 14.20
CA GLN A 426 -23.54 10.23 14.75
C GLN A 426 -23.37 11.41 13.80
N SER A 427 -23.41 12.61 14.37
CA SER A 427 -23.12 13.87 13.67
C SER A 427 -21.93 14.54 14.36
N ILE A 428 -20.86 14.78 13.63
CA ILE A 428 -19.63 15.39 14.14
C ILE A 428 -19.39 16.66 13.33
N ALA A 429 -19.29 17.81 14.02
CA ALA A 429 -18.89 19.06 13.42
C ALA A 429 -17.56 19.48 14.03
N ALA A 430 -16.56 19.75 13.20
CA ALA A 430 -15.23 20.12 13.62
C ALA A 430 -14.76 21.41 12.96
N VAL A 431 -14.03 22.23 13.73
CA VAL A 431 -13.26 23.38 13.25
C VAL A 431 -11.82 23.20 13.69
N TYR A 432 -10.86 23.49 12.81
CA TYR A 432 -9.45 23.30 13.11
C TYR A 432 -8.57 24.36 12.44
N ALA A 433 -7.41 24.58 13.04
CA ALA A 433 -6.36 25.41 12.49
C ALA A 433 -4.98 24.90 12.92
N ASP A 434 -4.05 24.91 11.98
CA ASP A 434 -2.64 24.60 12.18
C ASP A 434 -1.77 25.79 11.80
N TYR A 435 -0.72 26.03 12.58
CA TYR A 435 0.33 27.00 12.27
C TYR A 435 1.66 26.29 12.19
N GLN A 436 2.43 26.55 11.13
CA GLN A 436 3.76 26.00 10.94
C GLN A 436 4.77 27.12 10.70
N LEU A 437 5.87 27.06 11.45
CA LEU A 437 7.04 27.93 11.32
C LEU A 437 8.25 27.13 10.85
N LYS A 438 8.84 27.51 9.72
CA LYS A 438 10.13 26.99 9.21
C LYS A 438 11.21 28.04 9.41
N TRP A 439 12.08 27.82 10.38
CA TRP A 439 13.17 28.75 10.66
C TRP A 439 14.54 28.07 10.51
N LYS A 440 15.23 28.34 9.40
CA LYS A 440 16.52 27.72 9.05
C LYS A 440 16.42 26.17 9.02
N LYS A 441 17.06 25.51 10.02
CA LYS A 441 17.04 24.05 10.19
C LYS A 441 15.99 23.58 11.21
N LEU A 442 15.25 24.51 11.81
CA LEU A 442 14.22 24.23 12.81
C LEU A 442 12.84 24.34 12.16
N GLY A 443 11.95 23.45 12.53
CA GLY A 443 10.54 23.50 12.21
C GLY A 443 9.72 23.42 13.48
N PHE A 444 8.69 24.25 13.55
CA PHE A 444 7.71 24.25 14.63
C PHE A 444 6.32 24.14 14.01
N LYS A 445 5.47 23.26 14.53
CA LYS A 445 4.07 23.11 14.14
C LYS A 445 3.22 23.06 15.40
N ALA A 446 2.13 23.81 15.41
CA ALA A 446 1.11 23.75 16.44
C ALA A 446 -0.28 23.80 15.80
N GLY A 447 -1.20 23.01 16.31
CA GLY A 447 -2.56 22.94 15.81
C GLY A 447 -3.58 22.84 16.93
N VAL A 448 -4.79 23.27 16.62
CA VAL A 448 -5.96 23.14 17.49
C VAL A 448 -7.14 22.64 16.66
N ARG A 449 -7.93 21.73 17.27
CA ARG A 449 -9.18 21.23 16.72
C ARG A 449 -10.22 21.21 17.84
N TYR A 450 -11.43 21.61 17.49
CA TYR A 450 -12.61 21.52 18.33
C TYR A 450 -13.70 20.76 17.58
N GLU A 451 -14.27 19.78 18.28
CA GLU A 451 -15.37 18.95 17.79
C GLU A 451 -16.58 19.06 18.72
#